data_a67c9609c211264fe4b5a642ed1dd653
#
_entry.id   a67c9609c211264fe4b5a642ed1dd653
#
_cell.length_a   1.000
_cell.length_b   1.000
_cell.length_c   1.000
_cell.angle_alpha   90.00
_cell.angle_beta   90.00
_cell.angle_gamma   90.00
#
_symmetry.space_group_name_H-M   'P 1'
#
loop_
_entity.id
_entity.type
_entity.pdbx_description
1 polymer ?
#
loop_
_entity_poly.entity_id
_entity_poly.type
_entity_poly.pdbx_seq_one_letter_code
_entity_poly.pdbx_strand_id
1 'polypeptide(L)'
;KNNKLYKEYNIQFINYKCEMNSNTNTNTDQLYFIKRGVSLKEYEMHKHVSELGIVNTPQIIAYNRETNTMVMERINHMCVSDYYGDREKDISNELFSKIRGIIKTLWDNNIVYPDITGYNFIEYDNKIWIIDFEHSNFKPLLQDEFVVKFINGTNKWNPRFK
;
A
#
# COMPACT_ATOMS: atom_id res chain seq x y z
N LYS A 1 32.38 1.96 -19.09
CA LYS A 1 32.86 2.71 -17.92
C LYS A 1 31.68 3.54 -17.41
N ASN A 2 30.90 3.01 -16.49
CA ASN A 2 30.09 3.79 -15.52
C ASN A 2 29.65 2.82 -14.42
N ASN A 3 30.64 2.47 -13.57
CA ASN A 3 30.34 1.97 -12.23
C ASN A 3 29.95 3.18 -11.38
N LYS A 4 28.71 3.34 -11.06
CA LYS A 4 28.25 4.29 -10.04
C LYS A 4 27.54 3.52 -8.94
N LEU A 5 28.31 3.23 -7.90
CA LEU A 5 28.00 3.30 -6.47
C LEU A 5 26.67 2.66 -6.03
N TYR A 6 26.69 1.36 -5.85
CA TYR A 6 25.87 0.75 -4.80
C TYR A 6 26.56 1.00 -3.46
N LYS A 7 26.16 2.04 -2.73
CA LYS A 7 26.49 2.15 -1.32
C LYS A 7 25.76 1.01 -0.60
N GLU A 8 26.54 0.13 0.03
CA GLU A 8 26.01 -0.85 1.00
C GLU A 8 25.35 -0.09 2.13
N TYR A 9 24.03 -0.05 2.14
CA TYR A 9 23.27 0.38 3.30
C TYR A 9 23.03 -0.85 4.17
N ASN A 10 23.61 -0.84 5.38
CA ASN A 10 23.25 -1.77 6.45
C ASN A 10 21.78 -1.56 6.81
N ILE A 11 20.91 -2.43 6.29
CA ILE A 11 19.47 -2.31 6.46
C ILE A 11 19.01 -3.34 7.47
N GLN A 12 18.73 -2.88 8.70
CA GLN A 12 18.04 -3.68 9.70
C GLN A 12 16.58 -3.90 9.28
N PHE A 13 16.18 -5.16 9.38
CA PHE A 13 14.88 -5.68 8.97
C PHE A 13 13.75 -5.16 9.82
N ILE A 14 12.69 -4.67 9.20
CA ILE A 14 11.38 -4.49 9.84
C ILE A 14 10.38 -5.32 9.03
N ASN A 15 9.83 -6.36 9.68
CA ASN A 15 8.68 -7.09 9.16
C ASN A 15 7.46 -6.17 9.16
N TYR A 16 6.64 -6.23 8.10
CA TYR A 16 5.32 -5.61 8.08
C TYR A 16 4.34 -6.39 8.97
N LYS A 17 4.46 -6.19 10.22
CA LYS A 17 3.38 -5.81 11.11
C LYS A 17 3.75 -4.39 11.48
N CYS A 18 2.82 -3.47 11.41
CA CYS A 18 3.01 -2.07 11.80
C CYS A 18 3.47 -1.97 13.27
N GLU A 19 4.68 -2.41 13.59
CA GLU A 19 5.27 -2.29 14.93
C GLU A 19 6.18 -1.07 14.95
N MET A 20 5.65 0.03 15.45
CA MET A 20 6.48 1.12 15.92
C MET A 20 7.11 0.73 17.26
N ASN A 21 8.27 0.11 17.26
CA ASN A 21 9.10 0.01 18.45
C ASN A 21 9.85 1.33 18.66
N SER A 22 9.38 2.09 19.66
CA SER A 22 10.11 3.18 20.28
C SER A 22 11.33 2.62 21.00
N ASN A 23 12.52 2.90 20.51
CA ASN A 23 13.79 3.15 21.17
C ASN A 23 14.99 2.63 20.37
N THR A 24 15.50 3.45 19.49
CA THR A 24 16.95 3.61 19.30
C THR A 24 17.22 4.98 18.68
N ASN A 25 17.92 5.81 19.43
CA ASN A 25 18.52 7.05 18.95
C ASN A 25 19.54 6.75 17.85
N THR A 26 19.13 6.86 16.59
CA THR A 26 20.01 7.15 15.47
C THR A 26 19.26 8.05 14.51
N ASN A 27 19.70 9.30 14.44
CA ASN A 27 19.26 10.32 13.51
C ASN A 27 19.60 9.92 12.07
N THR A 28 18.83 9.05 11.48
CA THR A 28 18.66 8.91 10.03
C THR A 28 17.19 8.59 9.80
N ASP A 29 16.42 9.62 9.52
CA ASP A 29 15.07 9.48 8.98
C ASP A 29 15.16 8.50 7.81
N GLN A 30 14.66 7.28 8.00
CA GLN A 30 14.58 6.32 6.91
C GLN A 30 13.55 6.85 5.91
N LEU A 31 14.04 7.54 4.88
CA LEU A 31 13.23 8.10 3.80
C LEU A 31 12.56 7.00 2.95
N TYR A 32 12.97 5.75 3.13
CA TYR A 32 12.59 4.63 2.27
C TYR A 32 12.02 3.48 3.08
N PHE A 33 11.13 2.77 2.41
CA PHE A 33 10.59 1.52 2.90
C PHE A 33 11.06 0.37 2.02
N ILE A 34 11.41 -0.76 2.64
CA ILE A 34 11.91 -1.95 1.95
C ILE A 34 10.94 -3.09 2.18
N LYS A 35 10.27 -3.51 1.10
CA LYS A 35 9.41 -4.70 1.08
C LYS A 35 10.18 -5.87 0.47
N ARG A 36 10.19 -7.02 1.18
CA ARG A 36 10.80 -8.27 0.71
C ARG A 36 9.72 -9.28 0.31
N GLY A 37 10.10 -10.26 -0.50
CA GLY A 37 9.18 -11.26 -1.01
C GLY A 37 8.23 -10.74 -2.09
N VAL A 38 8.53 -9.57 -2.67
CA VAL A 38 7.72 -8.94 -3.71
C VAL A 38 7.85 -9.71 -5.00
N SER A 39 6.75 -10.28 -5.47
CA SER A 39 6.72 -10.95 -6.76
C SER A 39 6.89 -9.94 -7.91
N LEU A 40 7.37 -10.43 -9.07
CA LEU A 40 7.44 -9.58 -10.27
C LEU A 40 6.04 -9.03 -10.64
N LYS A 41 5.00 -9.84 -10.50
CA LYS A 41 3.60 -9.43 -10.76
C LYS A 41 3.19 -8.26 -9.86
N GLU A 42 3.48 -8.33 -8.58
CA GLU A 42 3.19 -7.26 -7.63
C GLU A 42 3.93 -5.97 -7.99
N TYR A 43 5.24 -6.09 -8.25
CA TYR A 43 6.05 -4.95 -8.68
C TYR A 43 5.50 -4.29 -9.95
N GLU A 44 5.18 -5.08 -10.97
CA GLU A 44 4.64 -4.56 -12.24
C GLU A 44 3.28 -3.90 -12.04
N MET A 45 2.42 -4.46 -11.21
CA MET A 45 1.12 -3.85 -10.88
C MET A 45 1.29 -2.53 -10.13
N HIS A 46 2.13 -2.50 -9.09
CA HIS A 46 2.40 -1.27 -8.35
C HIS A 46 2.98 -0.19 -9.27
N LYS A 47 3.96 -0.56 -10.10
CA LYS A 47 4.56 0.34 -11.09
C LYS A 47 3.52 0.90 -12.06
N HIS A 48 2.66 0.04 -12.60
CA HIS A 48 1.60 0.44 -13.51
C HIS A 48 0.64 1.45 -12.86
N VAL A 49 0.17 1.19 -11.64
CA VAL A 49 -0.71 2.11 -10.90
C VAL A 49 -0.02 3.45 -10.63
N SER A 50 1.26 3.42 -10.24
CA SER A 50 2.05 4.62 -10.00
C SER A 50 2.22 5.46 -11.28
N GLU A 51 2.48 4.83 -12.42
CA GLU A 51 2.63 5.48 -13.73
C GLU A 51 1.31 6.09 -14.23
N LEU A 52 0.18 5.47 -13.93
CA LEU A 52 -1.14 6.03 -14.25
C LEU A 52 -1.44 7.31 -13.45
N GLY A 53 -0.90 7.45 -12.24
CA GLY A 53 -1.10 8.64 -11.40
C GLY A 53 -2.54 8.89 -10.98
N ILE A 54 -3.39 7.85 -11.01
CA ILE A 54 -4.84 7.96 -10.72
C ILE A 54 -5.19 7.84 -9.25
N VAL A 55 -4.29 7.31 -8.45
CA VAL A 55 -4.38 7.19 -6.98
C VAL A 55 -3.01 7.47 -6.37
N ASN A 56 -2.97 7.81 -5.06
CA ASN A 56 -1.69 7.99 -4.39
C ASN A 56 -1.15 6.62 -3.98
N THR A 57 0.03 6.28 -4.45
CA THR A 57 0.78 5.09 -4.08
C THR A 57 2.25 5.44 -3.90
N PRO A 58 2.99 4.81 -2.96
CA PRO A 58 4.39 5.12 -2.73
C PRO A 58 5.21 4.99 -4.01
N GLN A 59 6.10 5.94 -4.26
CA GLN A 59 6.98 5.89 -5.42
C GLN A 59 7.97 4.74 -5.28
N ILE A 60 8.09 3.91 -6.32
CA ILE A 60 9.11 2.86 -6.38
C ILE A 60 10.46 3.49 -6.68
N ILE A 61 11.45 3.23 -5.84
CA ILE A 61 12.83 3.70 -5.99
C ILE A 61 13.68 2.65 -6.71
N ALA A 62 13.52 1.38 -6.33
CA ALA A 62 14.25 0.27 -6.92
C ALA A 62 13.51 -1.06 -6.74
N TYR A 63 13.75 -2.01 -7.62
CA TYR A 63 13.34 -3.40 -7.49
C TYR A 63 14.48 -4.33 -7.87
N ASN A 64 14.79 -5.26 -6.97
CA ASN A 64 15.75 -6.33 -7.21
C ASN A 64 15.02 -7.66 -7.40
N ARG A 65 15.03 -8.16 -8.64
CA ARG A 65 14.35 -9.40 -9.02
C ARG A 65 15.00 -10.65 -8.42
N GLU A 66 16.32 -10.63 -8.20
CA GLU A 66 17.05 -11.79 -7.67
C GLU A 66 16.71 -12.03 -6.19
N THR A 67 16.53 -10.93 -5.44
CA THR A 67 16.21 -10.97 -4.01
C THR A 67 14.73 -10.75 -3.72
N ASN A 68 13.89 -10.55 -4.76
CA ASN A 68 12.48 -10.20 -4.61
C ASN A 68 12.26 -9.04 -3.62
N THR A 69 13.08 -7.99 -3.77
CA THR A 69 13.08 -6.86 -2.83
C THR A 69 12.72 -5.57 -3.56
N MET A 70 11.72 -4.86 -3.06
CA MET A 70 11.30 -3.55 -3.56
C MET A 70 11.62 -2.47 -2.53
N VAL A 71 12.24 -1.38 -3.00
CA VAL A 71 12.50 -0.17 -2.22
C VAL A 71 11.55 0.90 -2.72
N MET A 72 10.81 1.53 -1.81
CA MET A 72 9.83 2.56 -2.16
C MET A 72 9.87 3.72 -1.17
N GLU A 73 9.21 4.81 -1.53
CA GLU A 73 8.94 5.92 -0.65
C GLU A 73 8.30 5.44 0.65
N ARG A 74 8.73 6.00 1.78
CA ARG A 74 8.10 5.74 3.07
C ARG A 74 7.05 6.79 3.36
N ILE A 75 5.80 6.36 3.53
CA ILE A 75 4.76 7.23 4.07
C ILE A 75 4.87 7.17 5.59
N ASN A 76 5.26 8.28 6.21
CA ASN A 76 5.59 8.32 7.64
C ASN A 76 4.32 8.45 8.51
N HIS A 77 3.41 7.51 8.34
CA HIS A 77 2.17 7.42 9.12
C HIS A 77 1.72 5.96 9.26
N MET A 78 0.89 5.68 10.26
CA MET A 78 0.28 4.37 10.47
C MET A 78 -0.78 4.07 9.40
N CYS A 79 -0.97 2.80 9.08
CA CYS A 79 -2.12 2.39 8.31
C CYS A 79 -3.43 2.62 9.11
N VAL A 80 -4.55 2.66 8.40
CA VAL A 80 -5.87 2.94 8.99
C VAL A 80 -6.19 1.95 10.11
N SER A 81 -5.93 0.64 9.90
CA SER A 81 -6.17 -0.38 10.93
C SER A 81 -5.40 -0.13 12.21
N ASP A 82 -4.13 0.24 12.13
CA ASP A 82 -3.31 0.46 13.32
C ASP A 82 -3.61 1.81 13.98
N TYR A 83 -3.89 2.83 13.18
CA TYR A 83 -4.23 4.15 13.70
C TYR A 83 -5.53 4.14 14.52
N TYR A 84 -6.58 3.49 14.01
CA TYR A 84 -7.86 3.42 14.72
C TYR A 84 -7.92 2.28 15.73
N GLY A 85 -7.23 1.16 15.48
CA GLY A 85 -7.20 0.02 16.40
C GLY A 85 -8.60 -0.46 16.76
N ASP A 86 -8.94 -0.42 18.07
CA ASP A 86 -10.26 -0.77 18.59
C ASP A 86 -11.31 0.33 18.43
N ARG A 87 -10.92 1.50 17.93
CA ARG A 87 -11.76 2.67 17.76
C ARG A 87 -12.38 2.75 16.37
N GLU A 88 -12.77 1.63 15.80
CA GLU A 88 -13.38 1.58 14.46
C GLU A 88 -14.64 2.47 14.31
N LYS A 89 -15.30 2.81 15.44
CA LYS A 89 -16.44 3.74 15.46
C LYS A 89 -16.04 5.17 15.12
N ASP A 90 -14.78 5.52 15.32
CA ASP A 90 -14.26 6.86 15.08
C ASP A 90 -13.88 7.06 13.60
N ILE A 91 -13.90 6.00 12.80
CA ILE A 91 -13.66 6.10 11.36
C ILE A 91 -14.80 6.85 10.71
N SER A 92 -14.46 7.98 10.10
CA SER A 92 -15.46 8.85 9.48
C SER A 92 -16.05 8.22 8.20
N ASN A 93 -17.30 8.55 7.91
CA ASN A 93 -17.91 8.20 6.62
C ASN A 93 -17.15 8.83 5.44
N GLU A 94 -16.49 9.95 5.67
CA GLU A 94 -15.66 10.61 4.66
C GLU A 94 -14.44 9.74 4.29
N LEU A 95 -13.74 9.17 5.27
CA LEU A 95 -12.62 8.27 5.03
C LEU A 95 -13.07 7.04 4.22
N PHE A 96 -14.19 6.43 4.63
CA PHE A 96 -14.79 5.32 3.87
C PHE A 96 -15.11 5.70 2.43
N SER A 97 -15.69 6.90 2.23
CA SER A 97 -16.03 7.40 0.90
C SER A 97 -14.80 7.62 0.04
N LYS A 98 -13.71 8.16 0.63
CA LYS A 98 -12.43 8.35 -0.07
C LYS A 98 -11.82 7.00 -0.50
N ILE A 99 -11.77 6.01 0.40
CA ILE A 99 -11.26 4.66 0.08
C ILE A 99 -12.11 4.00 -1.01
N ARG A 100 -13.44 4.09 -0.90
CA ARG A 100 -14.36 3.57 -1.94
C ARG A 100 -14.10 4.24 -3.29
N GLY A 101 -13.85 5.55 -3.29
CA GLY A 101 -13.46 6.29 -4.48
C GLY A 101 -12.17 5.77 -5.12
N ILE A 102 -11.15 5.46 -4.30
CA ILE A 102 -9.89 4.87 -4.79
C ILE A 102 -10.14 3.53 -5.46
N ILE A 103 -10.88 2.62 -4.79
CA ILE A 103 -11.18 1.29 -5.34
C ILE A 103 -11.98 1.40 -6.63
N LYS A 104 -12.96 2.33 -6.68
CA LYS A 104 -13.73 2.59 -7.90
C LYS A 104 -12.82 3.11 -9.02
N THR A 105 -11.90 4.02 -8.73
CA THR A 105 -10.95 4.56 -9.72
C THR A 105 -10.07 3.46 -10.30
N LEU A 106 -9.53 2.57 -9.48
CA LEU A 106 -8.78 1.40 -9.95
C LEU A 106 -9.66 0.50 -10.84
N TRP A 107 -10.88 0.21 -10.38
CA TRP A 107 -11.84 -0.59 -11.13
C TRP A 107 -12.19 -0.01 -12.50
N ASP A 108 -12.41 1.29 -12.59
CA ASP A 108 -12.72 1.99 -13.84
C ASP A 108 -11.52 1.99 -14.81
N ASN A 109 -10.29 1.82 -14.28
CA ASN A 109 -9.05 1.67 -15.05
C ASN A 109 -8.62 0.20 -15.25
N ASN A 110 -9.56 -0.74 -15.18
CA ASN A 110 -9.34 -2.17 -15.42
C ASN A 110 -8.44 -2.88 -14.39
N ILE A 111 -8.30 -2.32 -13.18
CA ILE A 111 -7.54 -2.91 -12.08
C ILE A 111 -8.51 -3.37 -11.00
N VAL A 112 -8.43 -4.65 -10.65
CA VAL A 112 -9.17 -5.25 -9.53
C VAL A 112 -8.25 -5.32 -8.33
N TYR A 113 -8.63 -4.66 -7.25
CA TYR A 113 -7.91 -4.65 -5.98
C TYR A 113 -8.77 -5.33 -4.91
N PRO A 114 -8.60 -6.64 -4.67
CA PRO A 114 -9.49 -7.40 -3.78
C PRO A 114 -9.14 -7.27 -2.30
N ASP A 115 -7.89 -6.94 -1.97
CA ASP A 115 -7.40 -6.90 -0.58
C ASP A 115 -7.74 -5.56 0.12
N ILE A 116 -9.05 -5.26 0.17
CA ILE A 116 -9.58 -4.02 0.73
C ILE A 116 -9.62 -4.16 2.27
N THR A 117 -8.47 -3.95 2.90
CA THR A 117 -8.32 -3.95 4.36
C THR A 117 -7.76 -2.61 4.84
N GLY A 118 -8.04 -2.24 6.09
CA GLY A 118 -7.48 -1.01 6.65
C GLY A 118 -5.96 -1.03 6.82
N TYR A 119 -5.31 -2.19 6.67
CA TYR A 119 -3.85 -2.31 6.66
C TYR A 119 -3.23 -1.78 5.37
N ASN A 120 -3.99 -1.75 4.29
CA ASN A 120 -3.52 -1.38 2.96
C ASN A 120 -3.79 0.07 2.59
N PHE A 121 -4.30 0.87 3.54
CA PHE A 121 -4.54 2.31 3.36
C PHE A 121 -3.87 3.12 4.46
N ILE A 122 -3.26 4.23 4.06
CA ILE A 122 -2.63 5.20 4.97
C ILE A 122 -3.25 6.56 4.71
N GLU A 123 -3.84 7.18 5.76
CA GLU A 123 -4.32 8.56 5.69
C GLU A 123 -3.19 9.49 6.16
N TYR A 124 -2.64 10.27 5.24
CA TYR A 124 -1.54 11.19 5.54
C TYR A 124 -1.59 12.41 4.62
N ASP A 125 -1.37 13.60 5.19
CA ASP A 125 -1.33 14.88 4.46
C ASP A 125 -2.60 15.12 3.61
N ASN A 126 -3.79 14.92 4.21
CA ASN A 126 -5.10 15.01 3.55
C ASN A 126 -5.29 14.10 2.33
N LYS A 127 -4.42 13.11 2.16
CA LYS A 127 -4.48 12.12 1.09
C LYS A 127 -4.67 10.73 1.68
N ILE A 128 -5.24 9.85 0.86
CA ILE A 128 -5.23 8.41 1.14
C ILE A 128 -4.23 7.77 0.21
N TRP A 129 -3.29 7.05 0.80
CA TRP A 129 -2.29 6.25 0.10
C TRP A 129 -2.74 4.80 0.10
N ILE A 130 -2.64 4.13 -1.06
CA ILE A 130 -2.88 2.70 -1.19
C ILE A 130 -1.55 1.99 -1.36
N ILE A 131 -1.39 0.87 -0.65
CA ILE A 131 -0.20 0.03 -0.66
C ILE A 131 -0.59 -1.43 -0.91
N ASP A 132 0.39 -2.29 -1.16
CA ASP A 132 0.24 -3.75 -1.29
C ASP A 132 -0.67 -4.20 -2.45
N PHE A 133 -0.02 -4.42 -3.61
CA PHE A 133 -0.71 -4.85 -4.84
C PHE A 133 -0.57 -6.36 -5.11
N GLU A 134 -0.16 -7.17 -4.12
CA GLU A 134 0.13 -8.60 -4.29
C GLU A 134 -1.05 -9.36 -4.92
N HIS A 135 -2.26 -9.09 -4.42
CA HIS A 135 -3.49 -9.78 -4.87
C HIS A 135 -4.20 -9.09 -6.04
N SER A 136 -3.68 -7.96 -6.51
CA SER A 136 -4.29 -7.20 -7.60
C SER A 136 -4.14 -7.87 -8.95
N ASN A 137 -5.12 -7.65 -9.84
CA ASN A 137 -5.14 -8.18 -11.18
C ASN A 137 -5.79 -7.20 -12.17
N PHE A 138 -5.54 -7.42 -13.48
CA PHE A 138 -6.26 -6.73 -14.53
C PHE A 138 -7.60 -7.42 -14.84
N LYS A 139 -8.64 -6.64 -15.22
CA LYS A 139 -9.84 -7.18 -15.84
C LYS A 139 -9.51 -7.72 -17.25
N PRO A 140 -10.21 -8.74 -17.75
CA PRO A 140 -11.42 -9.37 -17.19
C PRO A 140 -11.14 -10.65 -16.40
N LEU A 141 -9.89 -10.90 -15.99
CA LEU A 141 -9.48 -12.16 -15.37
C LEU A 141 -10.17 -12.45 -14.04
N LEU A 142 -10.77 -11.42 -13.42
CA LEU A 142 -11.50 -11.58 -12.15
C LEU A 142 -12.68 -10.61 -12.09
N GLN A 143 -13.93 -11.13 -12.05
CA GLN A 143 -15.05 -10.40 -11.50
C GLN A 143 -15.08 -10.68 -10.00
N ASP A 144 -14.50 -9.78 -9.20
CA ASP A 144 -14.53 -9.92 -7.75
C ASP A 144 -15.84 -9.30 -7.22
N GLU A 145 -16.75 -10.17 -6.80
CA GLU A 145 -18.06 -9.76 -6.27
C GLU A 145 -17.91 -8.89 -5.01
N PHE A 146 -16.87 -9.14 -4.18
CA PHE A 146 -16.60 -8.34 -3.01
C PHE A 146 -16.23 -6.91 -3.37
N VAL A 147 -15.35 -6.72 -4.36
CA VAL A 147 -14.95 -5.40 -4.87
C VAL A 147 -16.16 -4.64 -5.40
N VAL A 148 -17.02 -5.30 -6.18
CA VAL A 148 -18.26 -4.68 -6.72
C VAL A 148 -19.20 -4.26 -5.58
N LYS A 149 -19.41 -5.12 -4.58
CA LYS A 149 -20.24 -4.80 -3.41
C LYS A 149 -19.65 -3.66 -2.59
N PHE A 150 -18.32 -3.63 -2.44
CA PHE A 150 -17.64 -2.55 -1.74
C PHE A 150 -17.82 -1.20 -2.45
N ILE A 151 -17.60 -1.15 -3.75
CA ILE A 151 -17.80 0.05 -4.59
C ILE A 151 -19.25 0.56 -4.46
N ASN A 152 -20.23 -0.34 -4.48
CA ASN A 152 -21.64 0.00 -4.38
C ASN A 152 -22.10 0.32 -2.93
N GLY A 153 -21.23 0.24 -1.96
CA GLY A 153 -21.54 0.51 -0.56
C GLY A 153 -22.42 -0.54 0.12
N THR A 154 -22.49 -1.75 -0.45
CA THR A 154 -23.33 -2.84 0.09
C THR A 154 -22.57 -3.76 1.04
N ASN A 155 -21.25 -3.68 1.08
CA ASN A 155 -20.43 -4.36 2.06
C ASN A 155 -20.08 -3.41 3.21
N LYS A 156 -20.12 -3.96 4.44
CA LYS A 156 -19.54 -3.28 5.60
C LYS A 156 -18.03 -3.55 5.59
N TRP A 157 -17.25 -2.49 5.54
CA TRP A 157 -15.82 -2.57 5.71
C TRP A 157 -15.45 -2.42 7.19
N ASN A 158 -14.57 -3.27 7.67
CA ASN A 158 -14.01 -3.20 9.00
C ASN A 158 -12.49 -3.00 8.86
N PRO A 159 -11.85 -2.03 9.54
CA PRO A 159 -10.40 -1.80 9.47
C PRO A 159 -9.56 -3.02 9.82
N ARG A 160 -10.16 -3.94 10.58
CA ARG A 160 -9.55 -5.23 10.94
C ARG A 160 -9.97 -6.37 10.03
N PHE A 161 -10.71 -6.06 8.99
CA PHE A 161 -11.17 -7.07 8.06
C PHE A 161 -9.96 -7.78 7.44
N LYS A 162 -9.93 -9.09 7.62
CA LYS A 162 -8.90 -10.01 7.12
C LYS A 162 -9.49 -10.89 6.03
#